data_9850a06b3c05c7428b090a73c1372964
#
_entry.id   9850a06b3c05c7428b090a73c1372964
#
_cell.length_a   1.000
_cell.length_b   1.000
_cell.length_c   1.000
_cell.angle_alpha   90.00
_cell.angle_beta   90.00
_cell.angle_gamma   90.00
#
_symmetry.space_group_name_H-M   'P 1'
#
loop_
_entity.id
_entity.type
_entity.pdbx_description
1 polymer ?
#
loop_
_entity_poly.entity_id
_entity_poly.type
_entity_poly.pdbx_seq_one_letter_code
_entity_poly.pdbx_strand_id
1 'polypeptide(L)'
;ESFRLFDDIPGEILVTIIKETDKTTRNDITRFRNSQNAVKGKDLIALEAFHTGIRAQLSRLGYFYEQQAGGWLFLKETDKAGAYTGHNIYRKYLPAEHENCISSSDAIQCMVAGIFQNPTKPYSSKASFMPYGASYSKIFNDRLEQDYRLLFYPYLIRSYSETIGYGQLDSQPTQKRYARLLFVTAYFKILFDFVLKKTIDEIKAEPKLLEPIFMNFDANKELLVFTESIMEHYFGDAQYHYDSLNAEEEKSVTWHNFFSNYAWDAELQKRLASHVK
;
A
#
# COMPACT_ATOMS: atom_id res chain seq x y z
N GLU A 1 -18.20 -38.93 -6.17
CA GLU A 1 -19.12 -38.91 -5.02
C GLU A 1 -19.68 -37.51 -4.88
N SER A 2 -21.01 -37.37 -4.97
CA SER A 2 -21.71 -36.11 -4.71
C SER A 2 -22.10 -36.05 -3.24
N PHE A 3 -21.69 -34.99 -2.53
CA PHE A 3 -22.12 -34.75 -1.17
C PHE A 3 -23.32 -33.78 -1.19
N ARG A 4 -24.43 -34.16 -0.58
CA ARG A 4 -25.52 -33.24 -0.26
C ARG A 4 -25.15 -32.48 1.00
N LEU A 5 -24.87 -31.19 0.85
CA LEU A 5 -24.50 -30.31 1.97
C LEU A 5 -25.70 -29.76 2.73
N PHE A 6 -26.89 -29.70 2.06
CA PHE A 6 -28.11 -29.19 2.66
C PHE A 6 -29.33 -29.88 2.00
N ASP A 7 -30.17 -30.52 2.80
CA ASP A 7 -31.36 -31.24 2.31
C ASP A 7 -32.48 -30.30 1.81
N ASP A 8 -32.42 -29.01 2.17
CA ASP A 8 -33.51 -28.04 1.91
C ASP A 8 -33.24 -27.05 0.78
N ILE A 9 -32.08 -27.13 0.10
CA ILE A 9 -31.77 -26.26 -1.03
C ILE A 9 -31.92 -27.03 -2.33
N PRO A 10 -32.89 -26.68 -3.19
CA PRO A 10 -33.01 -27.35 -4.49
C PRO A 10 -31.87 -26.92 -5.40
N GLY A 11 -30.90 -27.80 -5.59
CA GLY A 11 -29.77 -27.62 -6.49
C GLY A 11 -28.66 -28.62 -6.24
N GLU A 12 -28.03 -29.08 -7.29
CA GLU A 12 -26.85 -29.93 -7.22
C GLU A 12 -25.61 -29.06 -7.45
N ILE A 13 -24.62 -29.16 -6.54
CA ILE A 13 -23.33 -28.48 -6.68
C ILE A 13 -22.29 -29.54 -7.04
N LEU A 14 -21.62 -29.35 -8.18
CA LEU A 14 -20.50 -30.19 -8.55
C LEU A 14 -19.27 -29.82 -7.68
N VAL A 15 -18.89 -30.71 -6.77
CA VAL A 15 -17.69 -30.55 -5.93
C VAL A 15 -16.59 -31.46 -6.46
N THR A 16 -15.46 -30.90 -6.79
CA THR A 16 -14.24 -31.67 -7.09
C THR A 16 -13.30 -31.63 -5.91
N ILE A 17 -13.02 -32.80 -5.31
CA ILE A 17 -12.06 -32.94 -4.21
C ILE A 17 -10.75 -33.40 -4.81
N ILE A 18 -9.68 -32.63 -4.59
CA ILE A 18 -8.32 -32.97 -4.99
C ILE A 18 -7.52 -33.23 -3.74
N LYS A 19 -7.04 -34.48 -3.60
CA LYS A 19 -6.13 -34.87 -2.51
C LYS A 19 -4.69 -34.70 -3.01
N GLU A 20 -4.08 -33.57 -2.68
CA GLU A 20 -2.69 -33.30 -3.01
C GLU A 20 -1.94 -32.87 -1.74
N THR A 21 -0.80 -33.48 -1.48
CA THR A 21 0.03 -33.23 -0.29
C THR A 21 1.11 -32.20 -0.54
N ASP A 22 1.57 -32.05 -1.79
CA ASP A 22 2.54 -31.05 -2.14
C ASP A 22 1.90 -29.66 -2.21
N LYS A 23 2.48 -28.73 -1.45
CA LYS A 23 1.96 -27.35 -1.35
C LYS A 23 2.09 -26.59 -2.67
N THR A 24 3.15 -26.82 -3.42
CA THR A 24 3.40 -26.12 -4.71
C THR A 24 2.37 -26.55 -5.72
N THR A 25 2.19 -27.86 -5.89
CA THR A 25 1.19 -28.44 -6.79
C THR A 25 -0.24 -27.99 -6.42
N ARG A 26 -0.59 -27.95 -5.13
CA ARG A 26 -1.89 -27.40 -4.70
C ARG A 26 -2.09 -25.94 -5.10
N ASN A 27 -1.08 -25.13 -4.92
CA ASN A 27 -1.13 -23.72 -5.30
C ASN A 27 -1.32 -23.57 -6.81
N ASP A 28 -0.62 -24.36 -7.63
CA ASP A 28 -0.72 -24.34 -9.08
C ASP A 28 -2.10 -24.79 -9.58
N ILE A 29 -2.66 -25.84 -9.00
CA ILE A 29 -4.03 -26.28 -9.27
C ILE A 29 -5.03 -25.17 -8.92
N THR A 30 -4.86 -24.54 -7.77
CA THR A 30 -5.72 -23.42 -7.34
C THR A 30 -5.61 -22.25 -8.30
N ARG A 31 -4.39 -21.86 -8.70
CA ARG A 31 -4.15 -20.79 -9.69
C ARG A 31 -4.82 -21.08 -11.02
N PHE A 32 -4.61 -22.31 -11.54
CA PHE A 32 -5.18 -22.72 -12.82
C PHE A 32 -6.72 -22.68 -12.83
N ARG A 33 -7.37 -23.24 -11.79
CA ARG A 33 -8.82 -23.22 -11.65
C ARG A 33 -9.37 -21.80 -11.49
N ASN A 34 -8.70 -20.97 -10.72
CA ASN A 34 -9.11 -19.61 -10.48
C ASN A 34 -8.94 -18.72 -11.71
N SER A 35 -7.96 -18.99 -12.57
CA SER A 35 -7.80 -18.28 -13.85
C SER A 35 -8.97 -18.54 -14.82
N GLN A 36 -9.63 -19.68 -14.72
CA GLN A 36 -10.82 -20.01 -15.50
C GLN A 36 -12.09 -19.30 -14.98
N ASN A 37 -12.13 -18.93 -13.70
CA ASN A 37 -13.31 -18.40 -13.03
C ASN A 37 -13.25 -16.87 -12.80
N ALA A 38 -12.49 -16.11 -13.57
CA ALA A 38 -12.32 -14.66 -13.45
C ALA A 38 -12.02 -14.16 -12.02
N VAL A 39 -11.27 -14.96 -11.23
CA VAL A 39 -10.83 -14.57 -9.88
C VAL A 39 -9.93 -13.35 -9.98
N LYS A 40 -10.21 -12.35 -9.17
CA LYS A 40 -9.41 -11.12 -9.15
C LYS A 40 -8.01 -11.41 -8.60
N GLY A 41 -6.98 -10.82 -9.20
CA GLY A 41 -5.58 -11.02 -8.76
C GLY A 41 -5.36 -10.81 -7.26
N LYS A 42 -6.11 -9.87 -6.62
CA LYS A 42 -6.04 -9.65 -5.17
C LYS A 42 -6.39 -10.90 -4.34
N ASP A 43 -7.23 -11.79 -4.85
CA ASP A 43 -7.67 -12.99 -4.13
C ASP A 43 -6.61 -14.09 -4.20
N LEU A 44 -5.59 -13.92 -5.04
CA LEU A 44 -4.47 -14.84 -5.24
C LEU A 44 -3.21 -14.46 -4.45
N ILE A 45 -3.19 -13.30 -3.80
CA ILE A 45 -2.06 -12.82 -2.98
C ILE A 45 -1.65 -13.87 -1.94
N ALA A 46 -2.61 -14.60 -1.37
CA ALA A 46 -2.35 -15.63 -0.37
C ALA A 46 -1.55 -16.83 -0.90
N LEU A 47 -1.48 -17.03 -2.21
CA LEU A 47 -0.73 -18.09 -2.86
C LEU A 47 0.72 -17.70 -3.19
N GLU A 48 1.03 -16.40 -3.12
CA GLU A 48 2.36 -15.89 -3.45
C GLU A 48 3.33 -16.03 -2.27
N ALA A 49 4.50 -16.62 -2.53
CA ALA A 49 5.51 -16.90 -1.51
C ALA A 49 5.96 -15.63 -0.77
N PHE A 50 6.17 -14.51 -1.52
CA PHE A 50 6.52 -13.22 -0.95
C PHE A 50 5.51 -12.80 0.12
N HIS A 51 4.24 -12.79 -0.20
CA HIS A 51 3.19 -12.34 0.71
C HIS A 51 2.96 -13.30 1.89
N THR A 52 3.21 -14.59 1.70
CA THR A 52 3.18 -15.56 2.80
C THR A 52 4.30 -15.30 3.81
N GLY A 53 5.50 -14.96 3.34
CA GLY A 53 6.64 -14.57 4.19
C GLY A 53 6.35 -13.28 4.97
N ILE A 54 5.81 -12.25 4.29
CA ILE A 54 5.40 -10.99 4.93
C ILE A 54 4.35 -11.21 6.01
N ARG A 55 3.33 -12.04 5.74
CA ARG A 55 2.29 -12.38 6.73
C ARG A 55 2.90 -12.96 8.01
N ALA A 56 3.85 -13.88 7.89
CA ALA A 56 4.50 -14.48 9.04
C ALA A 56 5.30 -13.46 9.86
N GLN A 57 5.97 -12.51 9.20
CA GLN A 57 6.73 -11.45 9.86
C GLN A 57 5.82 -10.45 10.57
N LEU A 58 4.76 -9.96 9.92
CA LEU A 58 3.80 -9.02 10.51
C LEU A 58 3.00 -9.63 11.66
N SER A 59 2.68 -10.92 11.58
CA SER A 59 2.02 -11.64 12.69
C SER A 59 2.87 -11.63 13.97
N ARG A 60 4.20 -11.74 13.86
CA ARG A 60 5.12 -11.63 15.02
C ARG A 60 5.12 -10.23 15.64
N LEU A 61 4.78 -9.21 14.86
CA LEU A 61 4.61 -7.83 15.32
C LEU A 61 3.18 -7.54 15.81
N GLY A 62 2.32 -8.56 15.84
CA GLY A 62 0.94 -8.41 16.29
C GLY A 62 0.00 -7.78 15.26
N TYR A 63 0.33 -7.81 13.97
CA TYR A 63 -0.52 -7.30 12.89
C TYR A 63 -1.03 -8.43 12.01
N PHE A 64 -2.31 -8.36 11.65
CA PHE A 64 -2.91 -9.25 10.66
C PHE A 64 -2.69 -8.68 9.26
N TYR A 65 -2.03 -9.43 8.40
CA TYR A 65 -1.88 -9.07 6.99
C TYR A 65 -3.00 -9.72 6.17
N GLU A 66 -4.00 -8.91 5.81
CA GLU A 66 -5.18 -9.38 5.09
C GLU A 66 -4.86 -9.62 3.63
N GLN A 67 -4.64 -10.88 3.30
CA GLN A 67 -4.34 -11.35 1.94
C GLN A 67 -5.60 -11.62 1.12
N GLN A 68 -6.71 -11.90 1.79
CA GLN A 68 -8.02 -12.15 1.19
C GLN A 68 -9.05 -11.22 1.85
N ALA A 69 -9.92 -10.62 1.05
CA ALA A 69 -10.96 -9.75 1.55
C ALA A 69 -11.89 -10.49 2.52
N GLY A 70 -12.20 -9.86 3.64
CA GLY A 70 -13.06 -10.43 4.69
C GLY A 70 -12.33 -11.30 5.72
N GLY A 71 -11.03 -11.54 5.56
CA GLY A 71 -10.24 -12.32 6.52
C GLY A 71 -10.23 -11.71 7.92
N TRP A 72 -10.13 -10.39 8.00
CA TRP A 72 -10.21 -9.68 9.28
C TRP A 72 -11.61 -9.73 9.91
N LEU A 73 -12.65 -9.56 9.10
CA LEU A 73 -14.02 -9.67 9.56
C LEU A 73 -14.29 -11.06 10.16
N PHE A 74 -13.88 -12.10 9.48
CA PHE A 74 -13.97 -13.48 9.98
C PHE A 74 -13.26 -13.67 11.33
N LEU A 75 -12.08 -13.07 11.52
CA LEU A 75 -11.37 -13.13 12.79
C LEU A 75 -12.15 -12.42 13.91
N LYS A 76 -12.80 -11.29 13.61
CA LYS A 76 -13.66 -10.61 14.58
C LYS A 76 -14.89 -11.43 14.95
N GLU A 77 -15.55 -12.02 13.98
CA GLU A 77 -16.72 -12.88 14.19
C GLU A 77 -16.39 -14.17 14.98
N THR A 78 -15.14 -14.62 14.94
CA THR A 78 -14.68 -15.81 15.66
C THR A 78 -13.86 -15.51 16.91
N ASP A 79 -13.89 -14.27 17.41
CA ASP A 79 -13.12 -13.78 18.57
C ASP A 79 -11.59 -13.99 18.50
N LYS A 80 -11.06 -14.19 17.29
CA LYS A 80 -9.62 -14.41 17.06
C LYS A 80 -8.85 -13.14 16.75
N ALA A 81 -9.52 -12.03 16.50
CA ALA A 81 -8.89 -10.74 16.20
C ALA A 81 -8.07 -10.21 17.39
N GLY A 82 -8.45 -10.53 18.63
CA GLY A 82 -7.72 -10.13 19.84
C GLY A 82 -6.30 -10.68 19.97
N ALA A 83 -5.93 -11.71 19.17
CA ALA A 83 -4.56 -12.19 19.09
C ALA A 83 -3.60 -11.17 18.43
N TYR A 84 -4.13 -10.17 17.71
CA TYR A 84 -3.36 -9.15 17.02
C TYR A 84 -3.39 -7.85 17.81
N THR A 85 -2.41 -7.68 18.70
CA THR A 85 -2.34 -6.55 19.63
C THR A 85 -1.63 -5.32 19.06
N GLY A 86 -0.89 -5.50 17.96
CA GLY A 86 -0.03 -4.47 17.39
C GLY A 86 1.20 -4.18 18.26
N HIS A 87 2.28 -3.71 17.64
CA HIS A 87 3.48 -3.33 18.37
C HIS A 87 3.40 -1.85 18.76
N ASN A 88 3.61 -1.53 20.04
CA ASN A 88 3.44 -0.18 20.60
C ASN A 88 4.24 0.90 19.88
N ILE A 89 5.44 0.59 19.36
CA ILE A 89 6.28 1.54 18.65
C ILE A 89 5.56 2.09 17.42
N TYR A 90 4.85 1.24 16.69
CA TYR A 90 4.17 1.65 15.46
C TYR A 90 2.81 2.30 15.70
N ARG A 91 2.27 2.21 16.92
CA ARG A 91 0.97 2.78 17.25
C ARG A 91 0.89 4.29 17.02
N LYS A 92 2.01 5.00 17.22
CA LYS A 92 2.11 6.45 17.02
C LYS A 92 1.94 6.89 15.55
N TYR A 93 2.08 5.96 14.59
CA TYR A 93 1.90 6.21 13.16
C TYR A 93 0.47 5.96 12.69
N LEU A 94 -0.36 5.38 13.54
CA LEU A 94 -1.68 4.91 13.16
C LEU A 94 -2.76 5.81 13.80
N PRO A 95 -3.89 6.06 13.12
CA PRO A 95 -5.05 6.68 13.75
C PRO A 95 -5.48 5.93 15.02
N ALA A 96 -6.14 6.62 15.95
CA ALA A 96 -6.51 6.04 17.24
C ALA A 96 -7.40 4.81 17.12
N GLU A 97 -8.33 4.85 16.15
CA GLU A 97 -9.29 3.79 15.84
C GLU A 97 -8.76 2.72 14.87
N HIS A 98 -7.49 2.84 14.46
CA HIS A 98 -6.92 1.89 13.49
C HIS A 98 -6.85 0.49 14.11
N GLU A 99 -7.48 -0.46 13.44
CA GLU A 99 -7.41 -1.88 13.77
C GLU A 99 -6.03 -2.46 13.40
N ASN A 100 -5.59 -3.53 14.09
CA ASN A 100 -4.30 -4.17 13.80
C ASN A 100 -4.37 -5.07 12.55
N CYS A 101 -5.07 -4.57 11.52
CA CYS A 101 -5.26 -5.20 10.24
C CYS A 101 -4.64 -4.35 9.12
N ILE A 102 -3.86 -4.98 8.28
CA ILE A 102 -3.16 -4.35 7.16
C ILE A 102 -3.69 -4.99 5.88
N SER A 103 -4.43 -4.22 5.09
CA SER A 103 -4.87 -4.65 3.75
C SER A 103 -3.65 -4.83 2.86
N SER A 104 -3.45 -6.04 2.34
CA SER A 104 -2.35 -6.35 1.43
C SER A 104 -2.36 -5.46 0.19
N SER A 105 -3.54 -5.20 -0.35
CA SER A 105 -3.68 -4.37 -1.53
C SER A 105 -3.30 -2.90 -1.29
N ASP A 106 -3.57 -2.37 -0.11
CA ASP A 106 -3.19 -0.99 0.24
C ASP A 106 -1.70 -0.91 0.59
N ALA A 107 -1.17 -1.92 1.30
CA ALA A 107 0.26 -2.01 1.57
C ALA A 107 1.10 -2.10 0.29
N ILE A 108 0.66 -2.86 -0.72
CA ILE A 108 1.30 -2.90 -2.04
C ILE A 108 1.27 -1.53 -2.72
N GLN A 109 0.13 -0.83 -2.69
CA GLN A 109 0.05 0.53 -3.25
C GLN A 109 1.04 1.48 -2.56
N CYS A 110 1.12 1.42 -1.24
CA CYS A 110 2.04 2.24 -0.46
C CYS A 110 3.51 1.90 -0.76
N MET A 111 3.85 0.63 -0.90
CA MET A 111 5.18 0.20 -1.30
C MET A 111 5.56 0.75 -2.67
N VAL A 112 4.65 0.67 -3.64
CA VAL A 112 4.93 1.18 -5.00
C VAL A 112 5.09 2.70 -4.97
N ALA A 113 4.27 3.41 -4.22
CA ALA A 113 4.39 4.85 -4.08
C ALA A 113 5.68 5.27 -3.36
N GLY A 114 5.99 4.64 -2.23
CA GLY A 114 7.12 5.00 -1.36
C GLY A 114 8.46 4.44 -1.84
N ILE A 115 8.58 3.11 -1.91
CA ILE A 115 9.86 2.46 -2.23
C ILE A 115 10.21 2.60 -3.71
N PHE A 116 9.23 2.41 -4.60
CA PHE A 116 9.46 2.52 -6.06
C PHE A 116 9.21 3.94 -6.61
N GLN A 117 8.90 4.91 -5.76
CA GLN A 117 8.73 6.32 -6.12
C GLN A 117 7.72 6.53 -7.27
N ASN A 118 6.64 5.76 -7.27
CA ASN A 118 5.61 5.83 -8.31
C ASN A 118 4.20 5.92 -7.69
N PRO A 119 3.70 7.13 -7.39
CA PRO A 119 2.38 7.30 -6.78
C PRO A 119 1.22 7.15 -7.76
N THR A 120 1.44 7.49 -9.04
CA THR A 120 0.39 7.59 -10.05
C THR A 120 -0.17 6.23 -10.47
N LYS A 121 0.71 5.29 -10.78
CA LYS A 121 0.31 3.97 -11.25
C LYS A 121 -0.53 3.17 -10.25
N PRO A 122 -0.15 3.04 -8.97
CA PRO A 122 -0.95 2.31 -7.99
C PRO A 122 -2.29 3.01 -7.70
N TYR A 123 -2.38 4.31 -7.90
CA TYR A 123 -3.62 5.04 -7.81
C TYR A 123 -4.58 4.72 -8.97
N SER A 124 -4.09 4.81 -10.22
CA SER A 124 -4.91 4.63 -11.43
C SER A 124 -5.17 3.17 -11.80
N SER A 125 -4.25 2.27 -11.48
CA SER A 125 -4.26 0.88 -11.93
C SER A 125 -3.86 -0.10 -10.83
N LYS A 126 -4.59 -0.08 -9.71
CA LYS A 126 -4.34 -0.95 -8.54
C LYS A 126 -4.21 -2.44 -8.93
N ALA A 127 -5.07 -2.91 -9.84
CA ALA A 127 -5.07 -4.30 -10.29
C ALA A 127 -3.78 -4.72 -11.00
N SER A 128 -3.03 -3.78 -11.61
CA SER A 128 -1.79 -4.12 -12.31
C SER A 128 -0.67 -4.59 -11.37
N PHE A 129 -0.78 -4.32 -10.08
CA PHE A 129 0.18 -4.71 -9.04
C PHE A 129 -0.27 -5.92 -8.21
N MET A 130 -1.41 -6.50 -8.53
CA MET A 130 -1.88 -7.75 -7.95
C MET A 130 -1.36 -8.92 -8.78
N PRO A 131 -1.33 -10.15 -8.24
CA PRO A 131 -0.96 -11.35 -9.02
C PRO A 131 -1.67 -11.39 -10.36
N TYR A 132 -0.95 -11.78 -11.39
CA TYR A 132 -1.32 -11.71 -12.83
C TYR A 132 -1.50 -10.31 -13.41
N GLY A 133 -1.34 -9.26 -12.65
CA GLY A 133 -1.29 -7.89 -13.19
C GLY A 133 0.00 -7.61 -13.95
N ALA A 134 -0.05 -6.76 -14.96
CA ALA A 134 1.06 -6.49 -15.87
C ALA A 134 2.35 -5.95 -15.19
N SER A 135 2.25 -5.43 -13.98
CA SER A 135 3.36 -4.89 -13.22
C SER A 135 3.79 -5.76 -12.04
N TYR A 136 3.04 -6.83 -11.72
CA TYR A 136 3.31 -7.65 -10.54
C TYR A 136 4.72 -8.26 -10.55
N SER A 137 5.05 -9.02 -11.60
CA SER A 137 6.33 -9.70 -11.74
C SER A 137 7.53 -8.76 -11.87
N LYS A 138 7.30 -7.50 -12.28
CA LYS A 138 8.36 -6.48 -12.33
C LYS A 138 8.76 -5.99 -10.95
N ILE A 139 7.83 -6.02 -9.99
CA ILE A 139 8.03 -5.58 -8.61
C ILE A 139 8.41 -6.75 -7.73
N PHE A 140 7.61 -7.82 -7.74
CA PHE A 140 7.81 -9.01 -6.92
C PHE A 140 8.64 -10.04 -7.68
N ASN A 141 9.89 -9.70 -7.92
CA ASN A 141 10.87 -10.58 -8.57
C ASN A 141 11.90 -11.09 -7.54
N ASP A 142 12.75 -12.01 -7.96
CA ASP A 142 13.74 -12.69 -7.09
C ASP A 142 14.79 -11.72 -6.47
N ARG A 143 14.85 -10.47 -6.95
CA ARG A 143 15.74 -9.43 -6.40
C ARG A 143 15.13 -8.63 -5.27
N LEU A 144 13.83 -8.78 -5.02
CA LEU A 144 13.14 -8.10 -3.94
C LEU A 144 13.22 -8.95 -2.68
N GLU A 145 13.86 -8.44 -1.63
CA GLU A 145 13.91 -9.10 -0.34
C GLU A 145 12.51 -9.30 0.25
N GLN A 146 12.26 -10.49 0.81
CA GLN A 146 11.01 -10.79 1.52
C GLN A 146 11.02 -10.16 2.92
N ASP A 147 11.01 -8.85 2.96
CA ASP A 147 11.07 -8.09 4.20
C ASP A 147 9.81 -7.21 4.37
N TYR A 148 9.15 -7.36 5.53
CA TYR A 148 7.92 -6.63 5.84
C TYR A 148 8.09 -5.11 5.81
N ARG A 149 9.30 -4.59 6.06
CA ARG A 149 9.60 -3.16 6.13
C ARG A 149 9.29 -2.46 4.80
N LEU A 150 9.49 -3.15 3.68
CA LEU A 150 9.20 -2.61 2.33
C LEU A 150 7.71 -2.30 2.12
N LEU A 151 6.82 -3.07 2.75
CA LEU A 151 5.37 -2.88 2.66
C LEU A 151 4.83 -2.10 3.86
N PHE A 152 5.27 -2.45 5.05
CA PHE A 152 4.70 -1.96 6.29
C PHE A 152 5.06 -0.51 6.58
N TYR A 153 6.31 -0.12 6.38
CA TYR A 153 6.71 1.26 6.67
C TYR A 153 6.05 2.28 5.74
N PRO A 154 5.96 2.06 4.41
CA PRO A 154 5.14 2.92 3.56
C PRO A 154 3.66 2.95 3.97
N TYR A 155 3.11 1.82 4.42
CA TYR A 155 1.76 1.75 4.96
C TYR A 155 1.59 2.60 6.23
N LEU A 156 2.55 2.58 7.15
CA LEU A 156 2.54 3.43 8.35
C LEU A 156 2.54 4.91 7.99
N ILE A 157 3.37 5.33 7.02
CA ILE A 157 3.42 6.73 6.56
C ILE A 157 2.09 7.15 5.92
N ARG A 158 1.48 6.28 5.10
CA ARG A 158 0.14 6.55 4.59
C ARG A 158 -0.89 6.69 5.70
N SER A 159 -0.86 5.80 6.68
CA SER A 159 -1.79 5.83 7.82
C SER A 159 -1.58 7.09 8.67
N TYR A 160 -0.33 7.51 8.90
CA TYR A 160 -0.04 8.78 9.52
C TYR A 160 -0.62 9.95 8.73
N SER A 161 -0.52 9.94 7.40
CA SER A 161 -1.10 10.97 6.56
C SER A 161 -2.63 11.07 6.64
N GLU A 162 -3.30 10.07 7.23
CA GLU A 162 -4.75 10.12 7.49
C GLU A 162 -5.10 11.04 8.67
N THR A 163 -4.14 11.34 9.52
CA THR A 163 -4.29 12.27 10.65
C THR A 163 -4.04 13.73 10.24
N ILE A 164 -3.56 13.95 9.01
CA ILE A 164 -3.24 15.28 8.46
C ILE A 164 -4.44 15.80 7.67
N GLY A 165 -4.76 17.09 7.86
CA GLY A 165 -5.74 17.80 7.03
C GLY A 165 -5.09 18.28 5.72
N TYR A 166 -5.78 18.07 4.61
CA TYR A 166 -5.33 18.55 3.28
C TYR A 166 -6.14 19.75 2.78
N GLY A 167 -6.75 20.53 3.68
CA GLY A 167 -7.53 21.71 3.34
C GLY A 167 -8.69 21.39 2.39
N GLN A 168 -8.73 22.05 1.23
CA GLN A 168 -9.83 21.85 0.25
C GLN A 168 -9.93 20.42 -0.27
N LEU A 169 -8.83 19.64 -0.28
CA LEU A 169 -8.83 18.25 -0.73
C LEU A 169 -9.59 17.32 0.21
N ASP A 170 -9.85 17.74 1.45
CA ASP A 170 -10.56 16.91 2.43
C ASP A 170 -12.02 16.60 2.03
N SER A 171 -12.64 17.45 1.23
CA SER A 171 -13.98 17.25 0.68
C SER A 171 -14.04 16.30 -0.52
N GLN A 172 -12.87 15.90 -1.06
CA GLN A 172 -12.74 15.12 -2.29
C GLN A 172 -12.05 13.77 -2.03
N PRO A 173 -12.79 12.68 -1.71
CA PRO A 173 -12.19 11.41 -1.28
C PRO A 173 -11.16 10.83 -2.25
N THR A 174 -11.40 10.98 -3.56
CA THR A 174 -10.51 10.49 -4.61
C THR A 174 -9.19 11.26 -4.63
N GLN A 175 -9.27 12.58 -4.57
CA GLN A 175 -8.12 13.47 -4.52
C GLN A 175 -7.30 13.24 -3.25
N LYS A 176 -7.98 13.13 -2.11
CA LYS A 176 -7.36 12.82 -0.82
C LYS A 176 -6.59 11.51 -0.83
N ARG A 177 -7.12 10.46 -1.48
CA ARG A 177 -6.40 9.19 -1.63
C ARG A 177 -5.11 9.33 -2.44
N TYR A 178 -5.12 10.13 -3.51
CA TYR A 178 -3.93 10.40 -4.30
C TYR A 178 -2.92 11.25 -3.52
N ALA A 179 -3.39 12.29 -2.83
CA ALA A 179 -2.56 13.12 -1.97
C ALA A 179 -1.80 12.32 -0.91
N ARG A 180 -2.45 11.32 -0.30
CA ARG A 180 -1.81 10.41 0.65
C ARG A 180 -0.70 9.57 0.01
N LEU A 181 -0.87 9.10 -1.21
CA LEU A 181 0.20 8.39 -1.94
C LEU A 181 1.35 9.31 -2.32
N LEU A 182 1.06 10.57 -2.69
CA LEU A 182 2.09 11.58 -2.91
C LEU A 182 2.86 11.90 -1.63
N PHE A 183 2.18 12.00 -0.49
CA PHE A 183 2.83 12.17 0.81
C PHE A 183 3.82 11.04 1.11
N VAL A 184 3.39 9.78 0.90
CA VAL A 184 4.27 8.61 1.06
C VAL A 184 5.49 8.73 0.15
N THR A 185 5.28 9.10 -1.12
CA THR A 185 6.38 9.25 -2.09
C THR A 185 7.35 10.36 -1.66
N ALA A 186 6.85 11.53 -1.28
CA ALA A 186 7.66 12.65 -0.82
C ALA A 186 8.47 12.29 0.43
N TYR A 187 7.83 11.68 1.41
CA TYR A 187 8.49 11.22 2.64
C TYR A 187 9.67 10.29 2.34
N PHE A 188 9.45 9.23 1.54
CA PHE A 188 10.49 8.28 1.23
C PHE A 188 11.58 8.87 0.33
N LYS A 189 11.25 9.82 -0.53
CA LYS A 189 12.26 10.54 -1.30
C LYS A 189 13.18 11.36 -0.41
N ILE A 190 12.61 12.11 0.52
CA ILE A 190 13.39 12.89 1.51
C ILE A 190 14.24 11.94 2.36
N LEU A 191 13.65 10.85 2.84
CA LEU A 191 14.34 9.86 3.63
C LEU A 191 15.55 9.26 2.90
N PHE A 192 15.39 8.87 1.62
CA PHE A 192 16.46 8.26 0.83
C PHE A 192 17.54 9.25 0.47
N ASP A 193 17.18 10.40 -0.08
CA ASP A 193 18.13 11.35 -0.66
C ASP A 193 18.89 12.15 0.40
N PHE A 194 18.22 12.52 1.50
CA PHE A 194 18.78 13.47 2.46
C PHE A 194 19.14 12.85 3.80
N VAL A 195 18.37 11.90 4.30
CA VAL A 195 18.62 11.30 5.63
C VAL A 195 19.53 10.10 5.53
N LEU A 196 19.15 9.10 4.72
CA LEU A 196 19.93 7.86 4.58
C LEU A 196 21.04 7.99 3.53
N LYS A 197 20.89 8.87 2.56
CA LYS A 197 21.77 9.02 1.39
C LYS A 197 22.00 7.69 0.68
N LYS A 198 20.89 6.99 0.41
CA LYS A 198 20.82 5.66 -0.17
C LYS A 198 19.95 5.63 -1.41
N THR A 199 20.33 4.85 -2.38
CA THR A 199 19.52 4.58 -3.57
C THR A 199 18.39 3.64 -3.27
N ILE A 200 17.36 3.64 -4.10
CA ILE A 200 16.23 2.69 -4.03
C ILE A 200 16.73 1.25 -4.07
N ASP A 201 17.74 0.95 -4.90
CA ASP A 201 18.27 -0.42 -5.03
C ASP A 201 19.01 -0.88 -3.77
N GLU A 202 19.77 0.01 -3.10
CA GLU A 202 20.36 -0.30 -1.80
C GLU A 202 19.29 -0.56 -0.73
N ILE A 203 18.23 0.22 -0.69
CA ILE A 203 17.11 0.01 0.26
C ILE A 203 16.39 -1.31 0.00
N LYS A 204 16.15 -1.68 -1.28
CA LYS A 204 15.53 -2.96 -1.65
C LYS A 204 16.40 -4.16 -1.28
N ALA A 205 17.71 -4.00 -1.38
CA ALA A 205 18.68 -5.04 -1.02
C ALA A 205 18.87 -5.17 0.51
N GLU A 206 18.71 -4.05 1.24
CA GLU A 206 18.88 -4.02 2.69
C GLU A 206 17.77 -3.19 3.39
N PRO A 207 16.53 -3.70 3.45
CA PRO A 207 15.40 -2.95 4.03
C PRO A 207 15.56 -2.61 5.51
N LYS A 208 16.48 -3.29 6.22
CA LYS A 208 16.83 -2.98 7.62
C LYS A 208 17.38 -1.57 7.82
N LEU A 209 17.89 -0.94 6.78
CA LEU A 209 18.34 0.46 6.81
C LEU A 209 17.22 1.42 7.22
N LEU A 210 15.97 1.05 7.03
CA LEU A 210 14.80 1.84 7.43
C LEU A 210 14.49 1.72 8.93
N GLU A 211 14.94 0.65 9.59
CA GLU A 211 14.52 0.31 10.95
C GLU A 211 14.86 1.39 12.00
N PRO A 212 16.08 1.98 12.03
CA PRO A 212 16.43 2.98 13.01
C PRO A 212 15.49 4.21 13.01
N ILE A 213 14.98 4.58 11.83
CA ILE A 213 14.05 5.71 11.67
C ILE A 213 12.66 5.34 12.22
N PHE A 214 12.14 4.18 11.86
CA PHE A 214 10.78 3.77 12.24
C PHE A 214 10.69 3.29 13.70
N MET A 215 11.79 2.84 14.29
CA MET A 215 11.87 2.47 15.71
C MET A 215 12.00 3.69 16.63
N ASN A 216 12.32 4.87 16.10
CA ASN A 216 12.41 6.12 16.85
C ASN A 216 11.38 7.13 16.31
N PHE A 217 10.17 7.08 16.87
CA PHE A 217 9.09 7.97 16.41
C PHE A 217 9.43 9.45 16.59
N ASP A 218 10.10 9.82 17.67
CA ASP A 218 10.34 11.24 17.97
C ASP A 218 11.34 11.84 16.96
N ALA A 219 12.39 11.11 16.58
CA ALA A 219 13.27 11.52 15.47
C ALA A 219 12.54 11.49 14.12
N ASN A 220 11.69 10.49 13.90
CA ASN A 220 10.91 10.40 12.67
C ASN A 220 9.83 11.47 12.56
N LYS A 221 9.32 11.97 13.69
CA LYS A 221 8.31 13.04 13.72
C LYS A 221 8.80 14.33 13.05
N GLU A 222 10.07 14.67 13.23
CA GLU A 222 10.65 15.85 12.55
C GLU A 222 10.58 15.70 11.02
N LEU A 223 10.91 14.51 10.51
CA LEU A 223 10.83 14.22 9.09
C LEU A 223 9.38 14.23 8.59
N LEU A 224 8.43 13.72 9.37
CA LEU A 224 7.01 13.73 9.04
C LEU A 224 6.48 15.18 8.94
N VAL A 225 6.77 16.01 9.94
CA VAL A 225 6.36 17.44 9.97
C VAL A 225 7.01 18.21 8.82
N PHE A 226 8.28 17.95 8.53
CA PHE A 226 8.95 18.55 7.38
C PHE A 226 8.29 18.16 6.05
N THR A 227 7.96 16.88 5.88
CA THR A 227 7.24 16.39 4.70
C THR A 227 5.86 17.04 4.60
N GLU A 228 5.14 17.17 5.70
CA GLU A 228 3.82 17.83 5.77
C GLU A 228 3.90 19.27 5.27
N SER A 229 4.85 20.05 5.77
CA SER A 229 5.07 21.43 5.35
C SER A 229 5.35 21.55 3.85
N ILE A 230 6.18 20.68 3.28
CA ILE A 230 6.47 20.67 1.84
C ILE A 230 5.21 20.32 1.04
N MET A 231 4.44 19.33 1.48
CA MET A 231 3.25 18.89 0.76
C MET A 231 2.12 19.89 0.84
N GLU A 232 1.96 20.60 1.94
CA GLU A 232 0.98 21.70 2.08
C GLU A 232 1.22 22.79 1.02
N HIS A 233 2.45 23.24 0.89
CA HIS A 233 2.81 24.22 -0.14
C HIS A 233 2.64 23.65 -1.56
N TYR A 234 3.07 22.41 -1.79
CA TYR A 234 2.91 21.77 -3.08
C TYR A 234 1.44 21.70 -3.52
N PHE A 235 0.55 21.27 -2.63
CA PHE A 235 -0.88 21.19 -2.96
C PHE A 235 -1.52 22.56 -3.14
N GLY A 236 -1.10 23.57 -2.38
CA GLY A 236 -1.56 24.94 -2.57
C GLY A 236 -1.23 25.47 -3.98
N ASP A 237 0.01 25.33 -4.40
CA ASP A 237 0.45 25.78 -5.73
C ASP A 237 -0.20 24.96 -6.85
N ALA A 238 -0.25 23.65 -6.70
CA ALA A 238 -0.84 22.78 -7.72
C ALA A 238 -2.34 23.00 -7.87
N GLN A 239 -3.07 23.25 -6.76
CA GLN A 239 -4.48 23.59 -6.81
C GLN A 239 -4.71 24.95 -7.50
N TYR A 240 -3.88 25.96 -7.21
CA TYR A 240 -3.96 27.23 -7.88
C TYR A 240 -3.78 27.11 -9.40
N HIS A 241 -2.80 26.33 -9.85
CA HIS A 241 -2.60 26.06 -11.29
C HIS A 241 -3.76 25.30 -11.91
N TYR A 242 -4.30 24.31 -11.21
CA TYR A 242 -5.45 23.54 -11.67
C TYR A 242 -6.69 24.42 -11.85
N ASP A 243 -6.97 25.28 -10.87
CA ASP A 243 -8.11 26.18 -10.91
C ASP A 243 -7.96 27.24 -12.02
N SER A 244 -6.74 27.74 -12.25
CA SER A 244 -6.44 28.69 -13.32
C SER A 244 -6.67 28.08 -14.71
N LEU A 245 -6.21 26.85 -14.93
CA LEU A 245 -6.41 26.12 -16.20
C LEU A 245 -7.90 25.88 -16.50
N ASN A 246 -8.68 25.51 -15.50
CA ASN A 246 -10.11 25.27 -15.68
C ASN A 246 -10.93 26.56 -15.86
N ALA A 247 -10.40 27.73 -15.46
CA ALA A 247 -11.04 29.02 -15.70
C ALA A 247 -10.79 29.57 -17.13
N GLU A 248 -9.68 29.17 -17.76
CA GLU A 248 -9.28 29.65 -19.08
C GLU A 248 -9.65 28.70 -20.24
N GLU A 249 -9.78 27.41 -19.96
CA GLU A 249 -10.06 26.38 -20.98
C GLU A 249 -11.51 25.88 -20.88
N GLU A 250 -12.25 25.96 -21.99
CA GLU A 250 -13.58 25.33 -22.14
C GLU A 250 -13.54 23.79 -22.00
N LYS A 251 -12.35 23.17 -21.92
CA LYS A 251 -12.15 21.74 -21.73
C LYS A 251 -11.67 21.49 -20.31
N SER A 252 -12.56 21.01 -19.47
CA SER A 252 -12.22 20.58 -18.10
C SER A 252 -11.16 19.48 -18.11
N VAL A 253 -9.94 19.82 -17.77
CA VAL A 253 -8.92 18.83 -17.42
C VAL A 253 -9.34 18.18 -16.10
N THR A 254 -9.47 16.87 -16.05
CA THR A 254 -9.80 16.21 -14.78
C THR A 254 -8.66 16.40 -13.78
N TRP A 255 -8.99 16.61 -12.52
CA TRP A 255 -8.02 16.74 -11.44
C TRP A 255 -6.96 15.62 -11.46
N HIS A 256 -7.40 14.38 -11.70
CA HIS A 256 -6.51 13.23 -11.80
C HIS A 256 -5.48 13.39 -12.94
N ASN A 257 -5.92 13.77 -14.13
CA ASN A 257 -5.03 13.94 -15.28
C ASN A 257 -4.05 15.10 -15.06
N PHE A 258 -4.49 16.18 -14.43
CA PHE A 258 -3.63 17.29 -14.09
C PHE A 258 -2.51 16.84 -13.11
N PHE A 259 -2.89 16.31 -11.95
CA PHE A 259 -1.93 15.95 -10.91
C PHE A 259 -1.05 14.75 -11.27
N SER A 260 -1.51 13.82 -12.09
CA SER A 260 -0.67 12.72 -12.56
C SER A 260 0.43 13.15 -13.54
N ASN A 261 0.21 14.26 -14.23
CA ASN A 261 1.16 14.86 -15.18
C ASN A 261 1.91 16.07 -14.59
N TYR A 262 1.47 16.60 -13.45
CA TYR A 262 2.16 17.68 -12.77
C TYR A 262 3.53 17.22 -12.28
N ALA A 263 4.57 18.00 -12.58
CA ALA A 263 5.96 17.61 -12.32
C ALA A 263 6.30 17.67 -10.82
N TRP A 264 5.60 16.87 -10.01
CA TRP A 264 5.75 16.83 -8.56
C TRP A 264 7.20 16.62 -8.09
N ASP A 265 7.98 15.82 -8.82
CA ASP A 265 9.39 15.53 -8.48
C ASP A 265 10.26 16.79 -8.64
N ALA A 266 10.11 17.52 -9.73
CA ALA A 266 10.83 18.77 -9.96
C ALA A 266 10.46 19.85 -8.93
N GLU A 267 9.18 19.97 -8.58
CA GLU A 267 8.72 20.92 -7.58
C GLU A 267 9.19 20.54 -6.17
N LEU A 268 9.16 19.26 -5.83
CA LEU A 268 9.71 18.74 -4.58
C LEU A 268 11.21 19.06 -4.46
N GLN A 269 12.00 18.81 -5.51
CA GLN A 269 13.44 19.12 -5.54
C GLN A 269 13.71 20.62 -5.37
N LYS A 270 12.94 21.46 -6.03
CA LYS A 270 13.06 22.93 -5.91
C LYS A 270 12.81 23.38 -4.47
N ARG A 271 11.81 22.82 -3.79
CA ARG A 271 11.47 23.16 -2.40
C ARG A 271 12.52 22.64 -1.43
N LEU A 272 12.99 21.40 -1.61
CA LEU A 272 14.09 20.87 -0.82
C LEU A 272 15.34 21.72 -0.94
N ALA A 273 15.72 22.17 -2.15
CA ALA A 273 16.86 23.05 -2.36
C ALA A 273 16.71 24.41 -1.66
N SER A 274 15.48 24.89 -1.45
CA SER A 274 15.23 26.14 -0.73
C SER A 274 15.31 26.01 0.79
N HIS A 275 15.13 24.80 1.34
CA HIS A 275 15.16 24.54 2.79
C HIS A 275 16.52 24.09 3.30
N VAL A 276 17.41 23.63 2.42
CA VAL A 276 18.79 23.20 2.79
C VAL A 276 19.77 24.37 2.86
N LYS A 277 19.32 25.59 2.57
CA LYS A 277 20.09 26.82 2.79
C LYS A 277 19.86 27.36 4.18
#